data_02b82023b000614223a119b3c0ae0cd0
#
_entry.id   02b82023b000614223a119b3c0ae0cd0
#
_cell.length_a   1.000
_cell.length_b   1.000
_cell.length_c   1.000
_cell.angle_alpha   90.00
_cell.angle_beta   90.00
_cell.angle_gamma   90.00
#
_symmetry.space_group_name_H-M   'P 1'
#
loop_
_entity.id
_entity.type
_entity.pdbx_description
1 polymer ?
#
loop_
_entity_poly.entity_id
_entity_poly.type
_entity_poly.pdbx_seq_one_letter_code
_entity_poly.pdbx_strand_id
1 'polypeptide(L)'
;MERNNKSLLVVEDDRDLRYLLSVRLVSAGYIVYGAENGLEALAQMEKHSVDAVLTDYHMPKMDGLEFLSVSREKWPGIPVVVYSAEQDYMAHEAMDRDAFAWVRKGNDFTMLLEILAAAVQQSVHA
;
A
#
# COMPACT_ATOMS: atom_id res chain seq x y z
N MET A 1 10.62 -21.67 1.95
CA MET A 1 9.73 -20.64 2.49
C MET A 1 8.33 -20.84 1.94
N GLU A 2 7.36 -20.90 2.81
CA GLU A 2 5.98 -21.04 2.38
C GLU A 2 5.45 -19.75 1.78
N ARG A 3 4.69 -19.89 0.71
CA ARG A 3 3.93 -18.76 0.18
C ARG A 3 2.74 -18.49 1.08
N ASN A 4 2.48 -17.24 1.35
CA ASN A 4 1.30 -16.86 2.14
C ASN A 4 0.06 -16.67 1.26
N ASN A 5 0.19 -16.70 -0.07
CA ASN A 5 -0.88 -16.54 -1.06
C ASN A 5 -1.66 -15.23 -0.95
N LYS A 6 -1.15 -14.28 -0.19
CA LYS A 6 -1.76 -12.96 -0.08
C LYS A 6 -1.20 -12.04 -1.15
N SER A 7 -2.01 -11.10 -1.60
CA SER A 7 -1.62 -10.17 -2.65
C SER A 7 -1.56 -8.74 -2.14
N LEU A 8 -0.60 -8.00 -2.66
CA LEU A 8 -0.37 -6.61 -2.31
C LEU A 8 -0.36 -5.77 -3.58
N LEU A 9 -0.85 -4.54 -3.47
CA LEU A 9 -0.70 -3.53 -4.50
C LEU A 9 0.30 -2.51 -4.00
N VAL A 10 1.38 -2.29 -4.75
CA VAL A 10 2.42 -1.31 -4.43
C VAL A 10 2.25 -0.12 -5.37
N VAL A 11 1.95 1.04 -4.79
CA VAL A 11 1.70 2.27 -5.53
C VAL A 11 2.87 3.22 -5.26
N GLU A 12 3.71 3.42 -6.25
CA GLU A 12 4.93 4.20 -6.13
C GLU A 12 5.31 4.75 -7.50
N ASP A 13 5.49 6.06 -7.62
CA ASP A 13 5.84 6.68 -8.90
C ASP A 13 7.31 6.50 -9.28
N ASP A 14 8.19 6.30 -8.30
CA ASP A 14 9.59 6.00 -8.58
C ASP A 14 9.70 4.54 -9.03
N ARG A 15 10.04 4.36 -10.30
CA ARG A 15 10.13 3.03 -10.92
C ARG A 15 11.11 2.11 -10.20
N ASP A 16 12.27 2.63 -9.83
CA ASP A 16 13.31 1.81 -9.20
C ASP A 16 12.91 1.40 -7.79
N LEU A 17 12.32 2.31 -7.03
CA LEU A 17 11.84 1.99 -5.70
C LEU A 17 10.67 1.00 -5.77
N ARG A 18 9.75 1.20 -6.71
CA ARG A 18 8.64 0.27 -6.90
C ARG A 18 9.15 -1.14 -7.22
N TYR A 19 10.16 -1.23 -8.09
CA TYR A 19 10.76 -2.51 -8.42
C TYR A 19 11.41 -3.17 -7.21
N LEU A 20 12.19 -2.40 -6.45
CA LEU A 20 12.88 -2.90 -5.27
C LEU A 20 11.89 -3.43 -4.22
N LEU A 21 10.85 -2.65 -3.94
CA LEU A 21 9.82 -3.07 -3.00
C LEU A 21 9.12 -4.34 -3.48
N SER A 22 8.81 -4.41 -4.77
CA SER A 22 8.14 -5.56 -5.33
C SER A 22 8.98 -6.83 -5.21
N VAL A 23 10.26 -6.74 -5.51
CA VAL A 23 11.18 -7.89 -5.40
C VAL A 23 11.25 -8.39 -3.96
N ARG A 24 11.37 -7.47 -3.01
CA ARG A 24 11.45 -7.84 -1.60
C ARG A 24 10.15 -8.46 -1.09
N LEU A 25 9.02 -7.93 -1.53
CA LEU A 25 7.72 -8.45 -1.09
C LEU A 25 7.42 -9.80 -1.72
N VAL A 26 7.79 -10.00 -2.98
CA VAL A 26 7.67 -11.32 -3.61
C VAL A 26 8.54 -12.33 -2.87
N SER A 27 9.76 -11.94 -2.47
CA SER A 27 10.64 -12.81 -1.69
C SER A 27 10.03 -13.18 -0.34
N ALA A 28 9.17 -12.30 0.21
CA ALA A 28 8.49 -12.59 1.47
C ALA A 28 7.23 -13.44 1.28
N GLY A 29 6.91 -13.86 0.05
CA GLY A 29 5.81 -14.77 -0.22
C GLY A 29 4.57 -14.14 -0.80
N TYR A 30 4.57 -12.83 -1.06
CA TYR A 30 3.39 -12.13 -1.58
C TYR A 30 3.30 -12.19 -3.10
N ILE A 31 2.06 -12.11 -3.58
CA ILE A 31 1.80 -11.79 -4.98
C ILE A 31 1.73 -10.27 -5.04
N VAL A 32 2.47 -9.64 -5.95
CA VAL A 32 2.59 -8.18 -5.97
C VAL A 32 2.13 -7.62 -7.30
N TYR A 33 1.24 -6.64 -7.24
CA TYR A 33 0.83 -5.82 -8.37
C TYR A 33 1.40 -4.43 -8.17
N GLY A 34 1.74 -3.73 -9.25
CA GLY A 34 2.32 -2.41 -9.16
C GLY A 34 1.49 -1.34 -9.86
N ALA A 35 1.60 -0.11 -9.39
CA ALA A 35 0.98 1.04 -10.02
C ALA A 35 1.89 2.25 -9.80
N GLU A 36 1.93 3.17 -10.75
CA GLU A 36 2.79 4.33 -10.65
C GLU A 36 2.09 5.59 -10.14
N ASN A 37 0.77 5.54 -9.99
CA ASN A 37 -0.01 6.65 -9.45
C ASN A 37 -1.36 6.13 -8.94
N GLY A 38 -2.10 7.01 -8.28
CA GLY A 38 -3.39 6.63 -7.69
C GLY A 38 -4.43 6.19 -8.70
N LEU A 39 -4.46 6.81 -9.88
CA LEU A 39 -5.43 6.42 -10.91
C LEU A 39 -5.15 5.03 -11.43
N GLU A 40 -3.89 4.71 -11.68
CA GLU A 40 -3.50 3.37 -12.10
C GLU A 40 -3.77 2.35 -10.99
N ALA A 41 -3.57 2.76 -9.73
CA ALA A 41 -3.84 1.90 -8.58
C ALA A 41 -5.32 1.53 -8.51
N LEU A 42 -6.22 2.48 -8.73
CA LEU A 42 -7.65 2.20 -8.73
C LEU A 42 -8.01 1.22 -9.85
N ALA A 43 -7.41 1.38 -11.03
CA ALA A 43 -7.61 0.44 -12.14
C ALA A 43 -7.14 -0.96 -11.79
N GLN A 44 -6.00 -1.07 -11.10
CA GLN A 44 -5.49 -2.37 -10.66
C GLN A 44 -6.42 -3.02 -9.65
N MET A 45 -7.00 -2.25 -8.74
CA MET A 45 -7.94 -2.77 -7.75
C MET A 45 -9.25 -3.23 -8.38
N GLU A 46 -9.64 -2.66 -9.52
CA GLU A 46 -10.79 -3.15 -10.27
C GLU A 46 -10.50 -4.51 -10.93
N LYS A 47 -9.25 -4.74 -11.33
CA LYS A 47 -8.86 -5.96 -12.04
C LYS A 47 -8.50 -7.10 -11.11
N HIS A 48 -7.92 -6.79 -9.96
CA HIS A 48 -7.32 -7.80 -9.08
C HIS A 48 -7.85 -7.67 -7.66
N SER A 49 -8.06 -8.79 -7.03
CA SER A 49 -8.44 -8.83 -5.63
C SER A 49 -7.15 -8.76 -4.81
N VAL A 50 -6.91 -7.63 -4.17
CA VAL A 50 -5.71 -7.46 -3.33
C VAL A 50 -6.08 -7.49 -1.85
N ASP A 51 -5.14 -7.91 -1.02
CA ASP A 51 -5.37 -8.04 0.42
C ASP A 51 -4.92 -6.82 1.20
N ALA A 52 -4.02 -6.03 0.65
CA ALA A 52 -3.61 -4.75 1.23
C ALA A 52 -2.93 -3.90 0.17
N VAL A 53 -2.87 -2.60 0.43
CA VAL A 53 -2.22 -1.64 -0.46
C VAL A 53 -1.10 -0.95 0.30
N LEU A 54 0.04 -0.80 -0.34
CA LEU A 54 1.14 0.03 0.12
C LEU A 54 1.27 1.18 -0.86
N THR A 55 1.03 2.41 -0.41
CA THR A 55 1.05 3.57 -1.29
C THR A 55 1.99 4.66 -0.78
N ASP A 56 2.71 5.29 -1.71
CA ASP A 56 3.42 6.52 -1.41
C ASP A 56 2.41 7.65 -1.18
N TYR A 57 2.83 8.67 -0.46
CA TYR A 57 2.02 9.88 -0.26
C TYR A 57 2.10 10.81 -1.48
N HIS A 58 3.33 11.07 -1.96
CA HIS A 58 3.56 11.97 -3.10
C HIS A 58 3.54 11.21 -4.41
N MET A 59 2.51 11.47 -5.21
CA MET A 59 2.39 10.87 -6.55
C MET A 59 1.76 11.88 -7.48
N PRO A 60 2.11 11.86 -8.78
CA PRO A 60 1.43 12.70 -9.76
C PRO A 60 -0.01 12.23 -9.95
N LYS A 61 -0.85 13.12 -10.45
CA LYS A 61 -2.26 12.86 -10.82
C LYS A 61 -3.19 12.68 -9.65
N MET A 62 -2.87 11.79 -8.72
CA MET A 62 -3.67 11.57 -7.52
C MET A 62 -2.73 11.21 -6.39
N ASP A 63 -2.66 12.04 -5.35
CA ASP A 63 -1.76 11.78 -4.22
C ASP A 63 -2.29 10.65 -3.32
N GLY A 64 -1.44 10.25 -2.38
CA GLY A 64 -1.76 9.12 -1.51
C GLY A 64 -2.99 9.34 -0.64
N LEU A 65 -3.25 10.56 -0.20
CA LEU A 65 -4.44 10.82 0.63
C LEU A 65 -5.72 10.79 -0.20
N GLU A 66 -5.69 11.31 -1.42
CA GLU A 66 -6.84 11.21 -2.33
C GLU A 66 -7.12 9.76 -2.67
N PHE A 67 -6.06 9.01 -3.00
CA PHE A 67 -6.20 7.59 -3.30
C PHE A 67 -6.77 6.84 -2.09
N LEU A 68 -6.26 7.14 -0.89
CA LEU A 68 -6.74 6.53 0.34
C LEU A 68 -8.25 6.75 0.50
N SER A 69 -8.70 8.00 0.34
CA SER A 69 -10.12 8.32 0.49
C SER A 69 -10.99 7.56 -0.48
N VAL A 70 -10.59 7.52 -1.76
CA VAL A 70 -11.36 6.81 -2.79
C VAL A 70 -11.36 5.31 -2.54
N SER A 71 -10.21 4.74 -2.21
CA SER A 71 -10.12 3.30 -2.01
C SER A 71 -10.89 2.84 -0.77
N ARG A 72 -10.88 3.63 0.31
CA ARG A 72 -11.65 3.30 1.51
C ARG A 72 -13.15 3.35 1.25
N GLU A 73 -13.60 4.23 0.36
CA GLU A 73 -15.00 4.30 -0.02
C GLU A 73 -15.42 3.12 -0.88
N LYS A 74 -14.61 2.76 -1.89
CA LYS A 74 -14.95 1.70 -2.83
C LYS A 74 -14.62 0.30 -2.30
N TRP A 75 -13.55 0.15 -1.54
CA TRP A 75 -13.11 -1.14 -1.00
C TRP A 75 -12.81 -0.99 0.49
N PRO A 76 -13.83 -0.80 1.32
CA PRO A 76 -13.62 -0.52 2.75
C PRO A 76 -12.97 -1.68 3.52
N GLY A 77 -13.01 -2.89 2.99
CA GLY A 77 -12.38 -4.04 3.61
C GLY A 77 -10.90 -4.22 3.29
N ILE A 78 -10.34 -3.37 2.42
CA ILE A 78 -8.94 -3.52 1.99
C ILE A 78 -8.09 -2.45 2.69
N PRO A 79 -7.21 -2.83 3.62
CA PRO A 79 -6.40 -1.86 4.35
C PRO A 79 -5.36 -1.21 3.46
N VAL A 80 -5.08 0.07 3.74
CA VAL A 80 -4.10 0.86 3.02
C VAL A 80 -3.03 1.33 3.99
N VAL A 81 -1.78 1.04 3.66
CA VAL A 81 -0.61 1.50 4.40
C VAL A 81 0.03 2.61 3.58
N VAL A 82 0.22 3.77 4.18
CA VAL A 82 0.90 4.90 3.53
C VAL A 82 2.38 4.85 3.88
N TYR A 83 3.23 4.97 2.87
CA TYR A 83 4.68 4.84 3.00
C TYR A 83 5.32 6.08 2.41
N SER A 84 5.89 6.94 3.26
CA SER A 84 6.30 8.26 2.80
C SER A 84 7.54 8.78 3.52
N ALA A 85 8.28 9.66 2.84
CA ALA A 85 9.38 10.40 3.43
C ALA A 85 8.90 11.61 4.23
N GLU A 86 7.61 11.96 4.12
CA GLU A 86 7.04 13.13 4.75
C GLU A 86 7.03 13.05 6.28
N GLN A 87 6.97 14.22 6.91
CA GLN A 87 6.94 14.34 8.35
C GLN A 87 5.60 13.85 8.94
N ASP A 88 5.62 13.64 10.24
CA ASP A 88 4.50 13.04 10.94
C ASP A 88 3.19 13.81 10.90
N TYR A 89 3.22 15.13 10.59
CA TYR A 89 1.98 15.90 10.55
C TYR A 89 1.02 15.40 9.48
N MET A 90 1.53 14.79 8.41
CA MET A 90 0.65 14.21 7.40
C MET A 90 0.08 12.86 7.82
N ALA A 91 0.78 12.20 8.75
CA ALA A 91 0.31 10.91 9.26
C ALA A 91 -1.02 11.05 9.99
N HIS A 92 -1.19 12.13 10.74
CA HIS A 92 -2.45 12.37 11.47
C HIS A 92 -3.63 12.40 10.50
N GLU A 93 -3.50 13.14 9.39
CA GLU A 93 -4.57 13.22 8.40
C GLU A 93 -4.83 11.89 7.72
N ALA A 94 -3.78 11.11 7.43
CA ALA A 94 -3.95 9.80 6.84
C ALA A 94 -4.73 8.86 7.77
N MET A 95 -4.44 8.91 9.06
CA MET A 95 -5.17 8.09 10.03
C MET A 95 -6.62 8.56 10.17
N ASP A 96 -6.88 9.86 10.08
CA ASP A 96 -8.24 10.39 10.07
C ASP A 96 -9.02 9.92 8.84
N ARG A 97 -8.34 9.63 7.74
CA ARG A 97 -8.95 9.07 6.53
C ARG A 97 -8.91 7.55 6.53
N ASP A 98 -8.68 6.95 7.68
CA ASP A 98 -8.79 5.52 7.89
C ASP A 98 -7.68 4.69 7.23
N ALA A 99 -6.46 5.23 7.19
CA ALA A 99 -5.30 4.46 6.80
C ALA A 99 -5.03 3.40 7.87
N PHE A 100 -4.55 2.23 7.45
CA PHE A 100 -4.17 1.20 8.39
C PHE A 100 -2.93 1.62 9.19
N ALA A 101 -1.96 2.21 8.51
CA ALA A 101 -0.75 2.72 9.13
C ALA A 101 -0.07 3.73 8.22
N TRP A 102 0.77 4.57 8.82
CA TRP A 102 1.69 5.45 8.11
C TRP A 102 3.09 4.99 8.45
N VAL A 103 3.89 4.62 7.45
CA VAL A 103 5.24 4.13 7.63
C VAL A 103 6.22 5.11 6.99
N ARG A 104 7.26 5.47 7.71
CA ARG A 104 8.27 6.39 7.22
C ARG A 104 9.25 5.66 6.31
N LYS A 105 9.54 6.22 5.15
CA LYS A 105 10.60 5.72 4.28
C LYS A 105 11.95 5.82 5.00
N GLY A 106 12.80 4.81 4.80
CA GLY A 106 14.09 4.75 5.47
C GLY A 106 14.08 3.98 6.76
N ASN A 107 12.92 3.60 7.26
CA ASN A 107 12.82 2.69 8.39
C ASN A 107 13.22 1.28 7.97
N ASP A 108 13.54 0.45 8.96
CA ASP A 108 13.86 -0.93 8.72
C ASP A 108 12.75 -1.62 7.92
N PHE A 109 13.14 -2.29 6.86
CA PHE A 109 12.20 -3.03 6.02
C PHE A 109 11.44 -4.11 6.81
N THR A 110 12.07 -4.65 7.84
CA THR A 110 11.42 -5.63 8.71
C THR A 110 10.15 -5.07 9.35
N MET A 111 10.19 -3.79 9.78
CA MET A 111 9.01 -3.14 10.34
C MET A 111 7.91 -3.03 9.29
N LEU A 112 8.24 -2.69 8.06
CA LEU A 112 7.26 -2.62 6.98
C LEU A 112 6.63 -3.98 6.73
N LEU A 113 7.43 -5.04 6.72
CA LEU A 113 6.91 -6.40 6.54
C LEU A 113 5.95 -6.79 7.65
N GLU A 114 6.26 -6.43 8.89
CA GLU A 114 5.39 -6.72 10.04
C GLU A 114 4.05 -5.99 9.91
N ILE A 115 4.09 -4.73 9.50
CA ILE A 115 2.88 -3.93 9.33
C ILE A 115 2.03 -4.49 8.19
N LEU A 116 2.65 -4.86 7.08
CA LEU A 116 1.92 -5.42 5.94
C LEU A 116 1.32 -6.79 6.31
N ALA A 117 2.05 -7.60 7.08
CA ALA A 117 1.52 -8.88 7.54
C ALA A 117 0.27 -8.69 8.40
N ALA A 118 0.29 -7.69 9.28
CA ALA A 118 -0.89 -7.36 10.09
C ALA A 118 -2.03 -6.84 9.21
N ALA A 119 -1.72 -6.02 8.22
CA ALA A 119 -2.73 -5.46 7.32
C ALA A 119 -3.46 -6.55 6.54
N VAL A 120 -2.72 -7.50 5.95
CA VAL A 120 -3.37 -8.55 5.15
C VAL A 120 -4.24 -9.47 5.98
N GLN A 121 -3.96 -9.59 7.29
CA GLN A 121 -4.82 -10.38 8.19
C GLN A 121 -6.18 -9.72 8.40
N GLN A 122 -6.26 -8.41 8.21
CA GLN A 122 -7.50 -7.67 8.41
C GLN A 122 -8.31 -7.48 7.14
N SER A 123 -7.79 -7.91 5.99
CA SER A 123 -8.52 -7.72 4.74
C SER A 123 -9.82 -8.51 4.73
N VAL A 124 -10.86 -7.87 4.23
CA VAL A 124 -12.18 -8.47 4.07
C VAL A 124 -12.64 -8.19 2.65
N HIS A 125 -12.88 -9.26 1.90
CA HIS A 125 -13.39 -9.16 0.54
C HIS A 125 -14.90 -9.38 0.57
N ALA A 126 -15.62 -8.40 0.05
CA ALA A 126 -17.06 -8.46 -0.02
C ALA A 126 -17.53 -9.42 -1.10
#